data_521ecc1d1700923c780b16e83dd9e8e7
#
_entry.id   521ecc1d1700923c780b16e83dd9e8e7
#
_cell.length_a   1.000
_cell.length_b   1.000
_cell.length_c   1.000
_cell.angle_alpha   90.00
_cell.angle_beta   90.00
_cell.angle_gamma   90.00
#
_symmetry.space_group_name_H-M   'P 1'
#
loop_
_entity.id
_entity.type
_entity.pdbx_description
1 polymer ?
#
loop_
_entity_poly.entity_id
_entity_poly.type
_entity_poly.pdbx_seq_one_letter_code
_entity_poly.pdbx_strand_id
1 'polypeptide(L)'
;MNFRLITQTMGYILWVEAGFLLLPALTACVCGEVYWRQFLLTAALCAAVGTGLRLIPVKKAQMHSRDGFVAVALSWVLLSLFGALPYVFTGAMTSYIDALFETVSGLTTTGSSTFTAVSHLPRSVLLWRSLTQWMGGMGVLVLFLALTPKLGEGAVFLMRAESPGPIKTKLVPKVGGTAKILYLIYVVLTLCEVLALRLAGESWFSAVCHSFTTMATGGFSIYDTSLAGASKAVMWTVTVFSFLAGVNFSLMFLSVRGRVKEALRSEELWIYVGVVTATTLLLCVNLWAQAGVGFHDSITDAAFQTVTIITTTGFATVDFALWPTFCRMALVMLMFTGGCAGSTSGGIKISRIAILCKSLKRELKRLAHPNHVSVIKMDGQAVEERVVSAASSFICAYLLVLLAGALVVSWDNYGFQESFAASLTCISNVGPGLGILGPMENFSILSPLSKLVLSLEMLMGRLELMPLLALFLGSTWRD
;
A
#
# COMPACT_ATOMS: atom_id res chain seq x y z
N MET A 1 -5.83 18.18 23.15
CA MET A 1 -4.94 17.28 22.39
C MET A 1 -3.65 16.98 23.16
N ASN A 2 -3.18 15.71 23.17
CA ASN A 2 -1.99 15.30 23.94
C ASN A 2 -0.71 15.31 23.07
N PHE A 3 -0.21 16.53 22.75
CA PHE A 3 0.99 16.69 21.92
C PHE A 3 2.21 15.93 22.44
N ARG A 4 2.39 15.84 23.77
CA ARG A 4 3.54 15.14 24.36
C ARG A 4 3.52 13.64 24.07
N LEU A 5 2.34 13.02 24.10
CA LEU A 5 2.17 11.61 23.79
C LEU A 5 2.37 11.34 22.29
N ILE A 6 1.86 12.25 21.44
CA ILE A 6 2.09 12.19 19.98
C ILE A 6 3.59 12.24 19.69
N THR A 7 4.30 13.22 20.24
CA THR A 7 5.74 13.40 20.04
C THR A 7 6.55 12.20 20.54
N GLN A 8 6.16 11.63 21.69
CA GLN A 8 6.81 10.42 22.20
C GLN A 8 6.59 9.20 21.28
N THR A 9 5.38 9.05 20.72
CA THR A 9 5.07 8.00 19.73
C THR A 9 5.94 8.15 18.49
N MET A 10 6.08 9.37 17.96
CA MET A 10 6.97 9.66 16.83
C MET A 10 8.44 9.28 17.14
N GLY A 11 8.89 9.54 18.36
CA GLY A 11 10.23 9.14 18.80
C GLY A 11 10.45 7.62 18.79
N TYR A 12 9.45 6.84 19.21
CA TYR A 12 9.53 5.38 19.13
C TYR A 12 9.58 4.87 17.69
N ILE A 13 8.84 5.50 16.79
CA ILE A 13 8.78 5.10 15.38
C ILE A 13 10.11 5.36 14.68
N LEU A 14 10.79 6.49 14.96
CA LEU A 14 12.14 6.75 14.46
C LEU A 14 13.16 5.72 14.99
N TRP A 15 12.98 5.21 16.22
CA TRP A 15 13.82 4.11 16.73
C TRP A 15 13.60 2.80 15.96
N VAL A 16 12.35 2.52 15.55
CA VAL A 16 12.05 1.37 14.68
C VAL A 16 12.73 1.54 13.32
N GLU A 17 12.63 2.71 12.72
CA GLU A 17 13.30 3.02 11.44
C GLU A 17 14.83 2.90 11.55
N ALA A 18 15.43 3.44 12.62
CA ALA A 18 16.86 3.28 12.89
C ALA A 18 17.29 1.81 12.96
N GLY A 19 16.46 0.96 13.57
CA GLY A 19 16.68 -0.49 13.62
C GLY A 19 16.64 -1.14 12.22
N PHE A 20 15.71 -0.76 11.38
CA PHE A 20 15.61 -1.27 10.01
C PHE A 20 16.75 -0.80 9.12
N LEU A 21 17.29 0.41 9.31
CA LEU A 21 18.44 0.94 8.59
C LEU A 21 19.74 0.13 8.85
N LEU A 22 19.82 -0.64 9.93
CA LEU A 22 20.95 -1.53 10.19
C LEU A 22 21.02 -2.69 9.19
N LEU A 23 19.89 -3.13 8.59
CA LEU A 23 19.88 -4.23 7.63
C LEU A 23 20.59 -3.86 6.32
N PRO A 24 20.27 -2.74 5.63
CA PRO A 24 21.04 -2.30 4.47
C PRO A 24 22.49 -1.94 4.82
N ALA A 25 22.78 -1.41 6.03
CA ALA A 25 24.16 -1.20 6.48
C ALA A 25 24.94 -2.52 6.56
N LEU A 26 24.33 -3.57 7.12
CA LEU A 26 24.92 -4.92 7.16
C LEU A 26 25.10 -5.48 5.74
N THR A 27 24.12 -5.32 4.87
CA THR A 27 24.21 -5.76 3.46
C THR A 27 25.36 -5.07 2.74
N ALA A 28 25.54 -3.76 2.93
CA ALA A 28 26.68 -3.01 2.39
C ALA A 28 28.01 -3.59 2.87
N CYS A 29 28.14 -3.91 4.17
CA CYS A 29 29.34 -4.53 4.71
C CYS A 29 29.62 -5.91 4.10
N VAL A 30 28.59 -6.77 3.99
CA VAL A 30 28.73 -8.13 3.45
C VAL A 30 29.06 -8.11 1.96
N CYS A 31 28.50 -7.16 1.21
CA CYS A 31 28.78 -7.00 -0.22
C CYS A 31 30.05 -6.21 -0.54
N GLY A 32 30.77 -5.70 0.45
CA GLY A 32 31.98 -4.89 0.26
C GLY A 32 31.69 -3.48 -0.30
N GLU A 33 30.46 -2.97 -0.12
CA GLU A 33 30.07 -1.64 -0.55
C GLU A 33 30.57 -0.56 0.44
N VAL A 34 30.89 0.63 -0.09
CA VAL A 34 31.41 1.74 0.73
C VAL A 34 30.28 2.41 1.54
N TYR A 35 29.02 2.18 1.21
CA TYR A 35 27.84 2.93 1.67
C TYR A 35 27.34 2.54 3.08
N TRP A 36 27.94 1.58 3.77
CA TRP A 36 27.52 1.20 5.12
C TRP A 36 27.57 2.36 6.13
N ARG A 37 28.53 3.30 5.95
CA ARG A 37 28.67 4.48 6.83
C ARG A 37 27.47 5.42 6.71
N GLN A 38 26.95 5.63 5.51
CA GLN A 38 25.81 6.52 5.23
C GLN A 38 24.53 5.97 5.86
N PHE A 39 24.32 4.66 5.78
CA PHE A 39 23.19 3.99 6.46
C PHE A 39 23.32 4.08 7.99
N LEU A 40 24.51 3.86 8.56
CA LEU A 40 24.74 4.03 9.99
C LEU A 40 24.58 5.48 10.45
N LEU A 41 25.03 6.45 9.65
CA LEU A 41 24.84 7.87 9.95
C LEU A 41 23.35 8.22 10.02
N THR A 42 22.56 7.75 9.04
CA THR A 42 21.10 7.96 9.04
C THR A 42 20.45 7.26 10.24
N ALA A 43 20.84 6.02 10.55
CA ALA A 43 20.33 5.30 11.71
C ALA A 43 20.65 6.05 13.02
N ALA A 44 21.87 6.56 13.17
CA ALA A 44 22.29 7.37 14.32
C ALA A 44 21.48 8.68 14.43
N LEU A 45 21.20 9.33 13.30
CA LEU A 45 20.39 10.55 13.26
C LEU A 45 18.93 10.26 13.68
N CYS A 46 18.33 9.20 13.13
CA CYS A 46 16.99 8.74 13.53
C CYS A 46 16.95 8.40 15.03
N ALA A 47 17.94 7.68 15.54
CA ALA A 47 18.02 7.33 16.95
C ALA A 47 18.22 8.56 17.85
N ALA A 48 19.07 9.52 17.45
CA ALA A 48 19.31 10.75 18.19
C ALA A 48 18.03 11.62 18.28
N VAL A 49 17.39 11.90 17.14
CA VAL A 49 16.13 12.66 17.10
C VAL A 49 15.02 11.89 17.83
N GLY A 50 14.90 10.58 17.60
CA GLY A 50 13.94 9.72 18.28
C GLY A 50 14.11 9.73 19.81
N THR A 51 15.36 9.73 20.30
CA THR A 51 15.65 9.86 21.74
C THR A 51 15.24 11.23 22.27
N GLY A 52 15.58 12.31 21.57
CA GLY A 52 15.18 13.66 21.93
C GLY A 52 13.65 13.80 22.07
N LEU A 53 12.89 13.26 21.12
CA LEU A 53 11.42 13.26 21.16
C LEU A 53 10.86 12.41 22.32
N ARG A 54 11.51 11.32 22.70
CA ARG A 54 11.09 10.44 23.80
C ARG A 54 11.37 11.00 25.19
N LEU A 55 12.37 11.88 25.35
CA LEU A 55 12.71 12.50 26.62
C LEU A 55 11.65 13.53 27.08
N ILE A 56 10.70 13.89 26.23
CA ILE A 56 9.61 14.80 26.60
C ILE A 56 8.67 14.09 27.60
N PRO A 57 8.57 14.56 28.86
CA PRO A 57 7.81 13.87 29.88
C PRO A 57 6.30 13.92 29.62
N VAL A 58 5.64 12.78 29.64
CA VAL A 58 4.19 12.64 29.48
C VAL A 58 3.53 12.60 30.87
N LYS A 59 2.73 13.64 31.20
CA LYS A 59 2.02 13.74 32.48
C LYS A 59 0.77 12.88 32.56
N LYS A 60 0.07 12.64 31.45
CA LYS A 60 -1.13 11.79 31.36
C LYS A 60 -1.03 10.92 30.11
N ALA A 61 -1.12 9.59 30.28
CA ALA A 61 -1.03 8.63 29.19
C ALA A 61 -2.41 8.34 28.52
N GLN A 62 -3.36 9.26 28.59
CA GLN A 62 -4.65 9.11 27.93
C GLN A 62 -4.57 9.62 26.48
N MET A 63 -4.86 8.75 25.54
CA MET A 63 -4.93 9.04 24.11
C MET A 63 -6.39 9.00 23.67
N HIS A 64 -6.83 10.04 22.97
CA HIS A 64 -8.15 10.09 22.36
C HIS A 64 -8.07 9.68 20.88
N SER A 65 -9.20 9.37 20.26
CA SER A 65 -9.25 8.97 18.84
C SER A 65 -8.60 10.02 17.92
N ARG A 66 -8.80 11.31 18.21
CA ARG A 66 -8.19 12.43 17.47
C ARG A 66 -6.66 12.42 17.55
N ASP A 67 -6.11 12.18 18.77
CA ASP A 67 -4.66 12.13 18.98
C ASP A 67 -4.03 10.96 18.18
N GLY A 68 -4.76 9.83 18.06
CA GLY A 68 -4.35 8.69 17.26
C GLY A 68 -4.20 9.02 15.77
N PHE A 69 -5.20 9.69 15.16
CA PHE A 69 -5.13 10.10 13.76
C PHE A 69 -3.97 11.06 13.48
N VAL A 70 -3.79 12.06 14.32
CA VAL A 70 -2.69 13.03 14.20
C VAL A 70 -1.33 12.34 14.37
N ALA A 71 -1.19 11.46 15.37
CA ALA A 71 0.04 10.71 15.60
C ALA A 71 0.41 9.83 14.40
N VAL A 72 -0.57 9.14 13.82
CA VAL A 72 -0.37 8.31 12.62
C VAL A 72 0.12 9.17 11.46
N ALA A 73 -0.63 10.20 11.09
CA ALA A 73 -0.31 11.03 9.93
C ALA A 73 1.07 11.70 10.05
N LEU A 74 1.38 12.30 11.20
CA LEU A 74 2.68 12.93 11.45
C LEU A 74 3.83 11.89 11.45
N SER A 75 3.58 10.68 11.95
CA SER A 75 4.58 9.62 11.93
C SER A 75 4.96 9.18 10.52
N TRP A 76 3.98 9.04 9.63
CA TRP A 76 4.23 8.72 8.23
C TRP A 76 5.03 9.81 7.51
N VAL A 77 4.69 11.09 7.75
CA VAL A 77 5.47 12.21 7.21
C VAL A 77 6.91 12.17 7.74
N LEU A 78 7.08 11.95 9.05
CA LEU A 78 8.41 11.92 9.67
C LEU A 78 9.27 10.77 9.14
N LEU A 79 8.72 9.56 9.06
CA LEU A 79 9.40 8.40 8.45
C LEU A 79 9.81 8.70 7.01
N SER A 80 8.94 9.34 6.23
CA SER A 80 9.28 9.68 4.84
C SER A 80 10.43 10.66 4.74
N LEU A 81 10.48 11.65 5.64
CA LEU A 81 11.56 12.64 5.64
C LEU A 81 12.91 12.02 6.02
N PHE A 82 12.94 11.13 7.03
CA PHE A 82 14.20 10.49 7.45
C PHE A 82 14.60 9.36 6.53
N GLY A 83 13.65 8.57 6.05
CA GLY A 83 13.88 7.46 5.12
C GLY A 83 14.38 7.87 3.74
N ALA A 84 14.24 9.16 3.37
CA ALA A 84 14.82 9.73 2.15
C ALA A 84 16.32 10.00 2.27
N LEU A 85 16.84 10.19 3.48
CA LEU A 85 18.25 10.55 3.71
C LEU A 85 19.25 9.53 3.17
N PRO A 86 19.05 8.21 3.28
CA PRO A 86 19.98 7.24 2.70
C PRO A 86 20.23 7.42 1.22
N TYR A 87 19.19 7.75 0.43
CA TYR A 87 19.33 7.97 -1.01
C TYR A 87 20.21 9.18 -1.34
N VAL A 88 20.08 10.25 -0.54
CA VAL A 88 20.90 11.47 -0.71
C VAL A 88 22.34 11.23 -0.20
N PHE A 89 22.50 10.63 0.98
CA PHE A 89 23.83 10.41 1.56
C PHE A 89 24.68 9.39 0.80
N THR A 90 24.05 8.41 0.16
CA THR A 90 24.76 7.47 -0.73
C THR A 90 25.04 8.06 -2.11
N GLY A 91 24.48 9.22 -2.43
CA GLY A 91 24.56 9.82 -3.76
C GLY A 91 23.73 9.10 -4.84
N ALA A 92 22.86 8.17 -4.43
CA ALA A 92 21.96 7.48 -5.36
C ALA A 92 20.95 8.45 -6.00
N MET A 93 20.57 9.50 -5.26
CA MET A 93 19.76 10.63 -5.77
C MET A 93 20.40 11.96 -5.38
N THR A 94 20.40 12.90 -6.32
CA THR A 94 20.92 14.27 -6.10
C THR A 94 19.85 15.21 -5.52
N SER A 95 18.57 14.97 -5.88
CA SER A 95 17.43 15.76 -5.43
C SER A 95 16.80 15.14 -4.18
N TYR A 96 16.65 15.92 -3.11
CA TYR A 96 15.93 15.47 -1.92
C TYR A 96 14.43 15.25 -2.18
N ILE A 97 13.84 16.02 -3.12
CA ILE A 97 12.42 15.85 -3.49
C ILE A 97 12.21 14.50 -4.19
N ASP A 98 13.13 14.08 -5.04
CA ASP A 98 13.07 12.77 -5.69
C ASP A 98 13.26 11.64 -4.67
N ALA A 99 14.21 11.81 -3.75
CA ALA A 99 14.42 10.87 -2.64
C ALA A 99 13.20 10.77 -1.70
N LEU A 100 12.54 11.89 -1.45
CA LEU A 100 11.30 11.93 -0.66
C LEU A 100 10.16 11.21 -1.39
N PHE A 101 9.97 11.49 -2.70
CA PHE A 101 8.97 10.80 -3.52
C PHE A 101 9.20 9.28 -3.52
N GLU A 102 10.43 8.83 -3.74
CA GLU A 102 10.81 7.41 -3.72
C GLU A 102 10.50 6.76 -2.35
N THR A 103 10.83 7.46 -1.27
CA THR A 103 10.59 6.97 0.10
C THR A 103 9.10 6.93 0.43
N VAL A 104 8.36 7.97 0.07
CA VAL A 104 6.89 7.99 0.24
C VAL A 104 6.27 6.86 -0.56
N SER A 105 6.65 6.71 -1.83
CA SER A 105 6.20 5.61 -2.68
C SER A 105 6.55 4.24 -2.09
N GLY A 106 7.73 4.10 -1.50
CA GLY A 106 8.13 2.89 -0.77
C GLY A 106 7.25 2.62 0.45
N LEU A 107 7.20 3.54 1.40
CA LEU A 107 6.44 3.39 2.64
C LEU A 107 4.94 3.21 2.40
N THR A 108 4.36 3.97 1.47
CA THR A 108 2.92 3.85 1.12
C THR A 108 2.62 2.64 0.23
N THR A 109 3.66 1.85 -0.11
CA THR A 109 3.55 0.68 -0.99
C THR A 109 2.94 1.01 -2.36
N THR A 110 3.21 2.23 -2.88
CA THR A 110 2.71 2.66 -4.18
C THR A 110 3.49 2.04 -5.32
N GLY A 111 4.83 2.09 -5.28
CA GLY A 111 5.67 1.49 -6.32
C GLY A 111 6.03 2.40 -7.48
N SER A 112 5.54 3.66 -7.52
CA SER A 112 6.02 4.67 -8.48
C SER A 112 7.45 5.08 -8.14
N SER A 113 8.35 5.09 -9.13
CA SER A 113 9.78 5.37 -8.92
C SER A 113 10.25 6.60 -9.68
N THR A 114 11.17 7.33 -9.08
CA THR A 114 11.91 8.44 -9.73
C THR A 114 13.31 8.01 -10.21
N PHE A 115 13.73 6.77 -9.94
CA PHE A 115 14.96 6.25 -10.53
C PHE A 115 14.80 5.99 -12.02
N THR A 116 15.74 6.46 -12.80
CA THR A 116 15.81 6.20 -14.26
C THR A 116 16.44 4.84 -14.56
N ALA A 117 17.34 4.37 -13.72
CA ALA A 117 17.96 3.05 -13.79
C ALA A 117 18.18 2.49 -12.39
N VAL A 118 17.62 1.33 -12.15
CA VAL A 118 17.63 0.65 -10.82
C VAL A 118 18.71 -0.42 -10.78
N SER A 119 18.97 -1.10 -11.91
CA SER A 119 19.89 -2.24 -12.02
C SER A 119 21.33 -1.90 -11.64
N HIS A 120 21.74 -0.65 -11.73
CA HIS A 120 23.09 -0.18 -11.37
C HIS A 120 23.22 0.26 -9.91
N LEU A 121 22.12 0.28 -9.14
CA LEU A 121 22.15 0.71 -7.75
C LEU A 121 22.85 -0.32 -6.85
N PRO A 122 23.55 0.13 -5.79
CA PRO A 122 24.11 -0.75 -4.77
C PRO A 122 23.04 -1.66 -4.15
N ARG A 123 23.39 -2.88 -3.83
CA ARG A 123 22.47 -3.85 -3.19
C ARG A 123 21.88 -3.33 -1.88
N SER A 124 22.66 -2.56 -1.12
CA SER A 124 22.17 -1.92 0.12
C SER A 124 21.05 -0.92 -0.16
N VAL A 125 21.13 -0.13 -1.23
CA VAL A 125 20.09 0.80 -1.65
C VAL A 125 18.86 0.06 -2.17
N LEU A 126 19.04 -1.00 -2.97
CA LEU A 126 17.95 -1.87 -3.46
C LEU A 126 17.21 -2.56 -2.31
N LEU A 127 17.96 -3.04 -1.31
CA LEU A 127 17.35 -3.61 -0.11
C LEU A 127 16.56 -2.57 0.67
N TRP A 128 17.07 -1.33 0.81
CA TRP A 128 16.35 -0.26 1.49
C TRP A 128 15.03 0.05 0.80
N ARG A 129 15.03 0.17 -0.54
CA ARG A 129 13.79 0.33 -1.33
C ARG A 129 12.76 -0.77 -1.02
N SER A 130 13.18 -2.03 -1.07
CA SER A 130 12.30 -3.17 -0.79
C SER A 130 11.83 -3.21 0.66
N LEU A 131 12.70 -2.84 1.61
CA LEU A 131 12.40 -2.76 3.04
C LEU A 131 11.39 -1.67 3.37
N THR A 132 11.48 -0.48 2.74
CA THR A 132 10.49 0.58 2.97
C THR A 132 9.09 0.09 2.61
N GLN A 133 8.93 -0.66 1.50
CA GLN A 133 7.65 -1.27 1.15
C GLN A 133 7.21 -2.33 2.16
N TRP A 134 8.11 -3.22 2.56
CA TRP A 134 7.79 -4.25 3.54
C TRP A 134 7.35 -3.68 4.90
N MET A 135 8.02 -2.63 5.37
CA MET A 135 7.61 -1.89 6.57
C MET A 135 6.23 -1.24 6.42
N GLY A 136 5.99 -0.64 5.27
CA GLY A 136 4.72 0.04 4.95
C GLY A 136 3.54 -0.91 4.75
N GLY A 137 3.75 -2.13 4.24
CA GLY A 137 2.71 -3.07 3.84
C GLY A 137 1.69 -3.39 4.91
N MET A 138 2.15 -3.80 6.10
CA MET A 138 1.26 -4.04 7.25
C MET A 138 1.04 -2.79 8.12
N GLY A 139 1.63 -1.65 7.72
CA GLY A 139 1.60 -0.42 8.50
C GLY A 139 2.66 -0.38 9.60
N VAL A 140 3.43 0.69 9.61
CA VAL A 140 4.57 0.86 10.55
C VAL A 140 4.09 0.92 12.00
N LEU A 141 2.90 1.50 12.24
CA LEU A 141 2.34 1.59 13.59
C LEU A 141 1.79 0.26 14.10
N VAL A 142 1.25 -0.59 13.23
CA VAL A 142 0.87 -1.96 13.61
C VAL A 142 2.12 -2.76 13.99
N LEU A 143 3.23 -2.57 13.28
CA LEU A 143 4.54 -3.13 13.67
C LEU A 143 4.98 -2.62 15.05
N PHE A 144 4.90 -1.31 15.26
CA PHE A 144 5.22 -0.69 16.55
C PHE A 144 4.35 -1.26 17.68
N LEU A 145 3.03 -1.42 17.46
CA LEU A 145 2.12 -2.03 18.44
C LEU A 145 2.42 -3.50 18.71
N ALA A 146 2.87 -4.25 17.70
CA ALA A 146 3.30 -5.63 17.86
C ALA A 146 4.55 -5.74 18.75
N LEU A 147 5.49 -4.80 18.61
CA LEU A 147 6.73 -4.74 19.37
C LEU A 147 6.55 -4.14 20.78
N THR A 148 5.56 -3.28 20.98
CA THR A 148 5.36 -2.53 22.24
C THR A 148 3.97 -2.78 22.84
N PRO A 149 3.67 -3.98 23.34
CA PRO A 149 2.33 -4.36 23.81
C PRO A 149 1.86 -3.64 25.09
N LYS A 150 2.71 -2.80 25.72
CA LYS A 150 2.40 -2.10 27.00
C LYS A 150 1.64 -0.78 26.83
N LEU A 151 1.29 -0.35 25.61
CA LEU A 151 0.64 0.94 25.33
C LEU A 151 -0.84 1.04 25.80
N GLY A 152 -1.42 0.01 26.42
CA GLY A 152 -2.75 0.07 27.02
C GLY A 152 -3.86 0.42 26.01
N GLU A 153 -4.83 1.24 26.45
CA GLU A 153 -5.98 1.66 25.63
C GLU A 153 -5.60 2.54 24.43
N GLY A 154 -4.48 3.26 24.47
CA GLY A 154 -3.98 4.07 23.36
C GLY A 154 -3.67 3.26 22.10
N ALA A 155 -3.27 1.98 22.24
CA ALA A 155 -3.03 1.06 21.14
C ALA A 155 -4.25 0.85 20.23
N VAL A 156 -5.46 0.90 20.81
CA VAL A 156 -6.73 0.77 20.06
C VAL A 156 -6.92 1.91 19.08
N PHE A 157 -6.62 3.13 19.50
CA PHE A 157 -6.81 4.33 18.66
C PHE A 157 -5.80 4.38 17.52
N LEU A 158 -4.53 4.02 17.79
CA LEU A 158 -3.50 3.93 16.76
C LEU A 158 -3.83 2.87 15.71
N MET A 159 -4.21 1.66 16.14
CA MET A 159 -4.60 0.59 15.21
C MET A 159 -5.84 0.95 14.39
N ARG A 160 -6.81 1.65 14.98
CA ARG A 160 -8.00 2.12 14.27
C ARG A 160 -7.69 3.22 13.28
N ALA A 161 -6.68 4.04 13.54
CA ALA A 161 -6.27 5.13 12.67
C ALA A 161 -5.47 4.63 11.46
N GLU A 162 -4.72 3.56 11.60
CA GLU A 162 -3.91 2.98 10.53
C GLU A 162 -4.67 1.93 9.69
N SER A 163 -5.70 1.30 10.25
CA SER A 163 -6.53 0.30 9.56
C SER A 163 -8.01 0.60 9.75
N PRO A 164 -8.54 1.68 9.20
CA PRO A 164 -9.93 2.06 9.26
C PRO A 164 -10.77 1.26 8.25
N GLY A 165 -11.13 0.03 8.56
CA GLY A 165 -12.04 -0.77 7.73
C GLY A 165 -13.49 -0.67 8.16
N PRO A 166 -14.48 -0.89 7.25
CA PRO A 166 -15.90 -0.85 7.58
C PRO A 166 -16.37 -2.00 8.49
N ILE A 167 -15.60 -3.09 8.57
CA ILE A 167 -15.94 -4.28 9.36
C ILE A 167 -14.81 -4.59 10.35
N LYS A 168 -15.14 -4.63 11.64
CA LYS A 168 -14.19 -4.84 12.75
C LYS A 168 -14.33 -6.26 13.31
N THR A 169 -13.49 -7.17 12.87
CA THR A 169 -13.31 -8.48 13.55
C THR A 169 -12.29 -8.35 14.68
N LYS A 170 -12.71 -8.52 15.93
CA LYS A 170 -11.78 -8.67 17.06
C LYS A 170 -11.25 -10.10 17.07
N LEU A 171 -9.98 -10.30 16.68
CA LEU A 171 -9.35 -11.63 16.66
C LEU A 171 -9.03 -12.16 18.06
N VAL A 172 -8.65 -11.27 18.97
CA VAL A 172 -8.35 -11.56 20.38
C VAL A 172 -8.72 -10.38 21.28
N PRO A 173 -8.92 -10.58 22.60
CA PRO A 173 -9.33 -9.54 23.53
C PRO A 173 -8.38 -8.33 23.62
N LYS A 174 -7.06 -8.56 23.38
CA LYS A 174 -6.03 -7.51 23.45
C LYS A 174 -5.58 -7.09 22.06
N VAL A 175 -5.60 -5.80 21.77
CA VAL A 175 -5.19 -5.22 20.47
C VAL A 175 -3.77 -5.58 20.07
N GLY A 176 -2.81 -5.51 21.01
CA GLY A 176 -1.43 -5.92 20.77
C GLY A 176 -1.27 -7.40 20.41
N GLY A 177 -2.18 -8.27 20.89
CA GLY A 177 -2.23 -9.68 20.50
C GLY A 177 -2.67 -9.85 19.04
N THR A 178 -3.66 -9.08 18.59
CA THR A 178 -4.10 -9.07 17.18
C THR A 178 -2.98 -8.61 16.26
N ALA A 179 -2.30 -7.50 16.60
CA ALA A 179 -1.18 -6.98 15.81
C ALA A 179 -0.04 -8.01 15.65
N LYS A 180 0.34 -8.69 16.74
CA LYS A 180 1.37 -9.75 16.70
C LYS A 180 1.00 -10.90 15.78
N ILE A 181 -0.24 -11.36 15.82
CA ILE A 181 -0.70 -12.47 14.98
C ILE A 181 -0.70 -12.07 13.50
N LEU A 182 -1.20 -10.88 13.16
CA LEU A 182 -1.22 -10.39 11.78
C LEU A 182 0.21 -10.25 11.25
N TYR A 183 1.14 -9.69 12.06
CA TYR A 183 2.55 -9.62 11.68
C TYR A 183 3.20 -10.98 11.52
N LEU A 184 2.88 -11.95 12.39
CA LEU A 184 3.41 -13.31 12.25
C LEU A 184 2.97 -13.96 10.93
N ILE A 185 1.69 -13.82 10.55
CA ILE A 185 1.19 -14.32 9.26
C ILE A 185 1.93 -13.64 8.11
N TYR A 186 2.12 -12.32 8.18
CA TYR A 186 2.82 -11.55 7.17
C TYR A 186 4.28 -12.02 6.99
N VAL A 187 5.01 -12.21 8.09
CA VAL A 187 6.40 -12.73 8.08
C VAL A 187 6.45 -14.15 7.52
N VAL A 188 5.55 -15.04 7.95
CA VAL A 188 5.51 -16.42 7.47
C VAL A 188 5.24 -16.48 5.97
N LEU A 189 4.27 -15.72 5.46
CA LEU A 189 3.99 -15.64 4.03
C LEU A 189 5.18 -15.08 3.24
N THR A 190 5.84 -14.04 3.76
CA THR A 190 7.06 -13.49 3.14
C THR A 190 8.15 -14.57 3.03
N LEU A 191 8.40 -15.31 4.10
CA LEU A 191 9.40 -16.40 4.07
C LEU A 191 9.03 -17.53 3.12
N CYS A 192 7.75 -17.90 3.07
CA CYS A 192 7.26 -18.90 2.09
C CYS A 192 7.49 -18.42 0.66
N GLU A 193 7.25 -17.14 0.37
CA GLU A 193 7.48 -16.57 -0.96
C GLU A 193 8.97 -16.51 -1.31
N VAL A 194 9.85 -16.11 -0.37
CA VAL A 194 11.30 -16.15 -0.58
C VAL A 194 11.75 -17.55 -1.03
N LEU A 195 11.26 -18.60 -0.34
CA LEU A 195 11.59 -19.96 -0.68
C LEU A 195 11.01 -20.36 -2.04
N ALA A 196 9.76 -19.98 -2.33
CA ALA A 196 9.10 -20.28 -3.61
C ALA A 196 9.82 -19.59 -4.78
N LEU A 197 10.20 -18.32 -4.66
CA LEU A 197 10.96 -17.59 -5.69
C LEU A 197 12.37 -18.18 -5.87
N ARG A 198 13.00 -18.61 -4.79
CA ARG A 198 14.31 -19.30 -4.86
C ARG A 198 14.19 -20.62 -5.64
N LEU A 199 13.13 -21.38 -5.40
CA LEU A 199 12.85 -22.62 -6.14
C LEU A 199 12.46 -22.35 -7.61
N ALA A 200 11.84 -21.20 -7.89
CA ALA A 200 11.51 -20.75 -9.24
C ALA A 200 12.74 -20.27 -10.04
N GLY A 201 13.95 -20.21 -9.41
CA GLY A 201 15.21 -19.91 -10.07
C GLY A 201 15.79 -18.53 -9.78
N GLU A 202 15.14 -17.70 -8.96
CA GLU A 202 15.66 -16.39 -8.53
C GLU A 202 16.91 -16.54 -7.63
N SER A 203 17.79 -15.52 -7.65
CA SER A 203 18.87 -15.42 -6.67
C SER A 203 18.33 -15.18 -5.26
N TRP A 204 19.06 -15.54 -4.21
CA TRP A 204 18.63 -15.26 -2.84
C TRP A 204 18.32 -13.78 -2.58
N PHE A 205 19.17 -12.89 -3.10
CA PHE A 205 18.98 -11.44 -2.94
C PHE A 205 17.72 -10.96 -3.66
N SER A 206 17.52 -11.38 -4.91
CA SER A 206 16.34 -11.07 -5.72
C SER A 206 15.07 -11.62 -5.06
N ALA A 207 15.08 -12.89 -4.62
CA ALA A 207 13.95 -13.52 -3.95
C ALA A 207 13.53 -12.77 -2.68
N VAL A 208 14.50 -12.32 -1.85
CA VAL A 208 14.20 -11.52 -0.65
C VAL A 208 13.60 -10.16 -1.02
N CYS A 209 14.21 -9.43 -1.95
CA CYS A 209 13.72 -8.12 -2.36
C CYS A 209 12.32 -8.19 -2.97
N HIS A 210 12.08 -9.11 -3.91
CA HIS A 210 10.78 -9.27 -4.55
C HIS A 210 9.71 -9.78 -3.56
N SER A 211 10.05 -10.69 -2.63
CA SER A 211 9.09 -11.13 -1.61
C SER A 211 8.70 -9.99 -0.65
N PHE A 212 9.64 -9.11 -0.31
CA PHE A 212 9.30 -7.93 0.49
C PHE A 212 8.30 -7.04 -0.22
N THR A 213 8.50 -6.79 -1.50
CA THR A 213 7.67 -5.88 -2.30
C THR A 213 6.36 -6.51 -2.75
N THR A 214 6.31 -7.83 -2.99
CA THR A 214 5.08 -8.57 -3.32
C THR A 214 4.14 -8.65 -2.11
N MET A 215 4.64 -9.14 -0.96
CA MET A 215 3.81 -9.27 0.23
C MET A 215 3.33 -7.93 0.76
N ALA A 216 4.12 -6.88 0.58
CA ALA A 216 3.71 -5.52 0.86
C ALA A 216 2.69 -4.96 -0.13
N THR A 217 2.50 -5.62 -1.28
CA THR A 217 1.75 -5.11 -2.43
C THR A 217 2.28 -3.75 -2.93
N GLY A 218 3.61 -3.64 -3.10
CA GLY A 218 4.27 -2.37 -3.39
C GLY A 218 4.96 -2.28 -4.76
N GLY A 219 5.41 -3.41 -5.34
CA GLY A 219 5.85 -3.52 -6.73
C GLY A 219 7.22 -2.93 -7.09
N PHE A 220 8.01 -2.47 -6.13
CA PHE A 220 9.39 -2.11 -6.43
C PHE A 220 10.19 -3.32 -6.88
N SER A 221 10.76 -3.26 -8.08
CA SER A 221 11.68 -4.26 -8.59
C SER A 221 13.15 -3.82 -8.42
N ILE A 222 14.05 -4.79 -8.44
CA ILE A 222 15.50 -4.58 -8.55
C ILE A 222 15.96 -4.53 -10.02
N TYR A 223 15.05 -4.70 -10.96
CA TYR A 223 15.26 -4.63 -12.40
C TYR A 223 14.60 -3.39 -12.99
N ASP A 224 15.18 -2.82 -14.05
CA ASP A 224 14.67 -1.60 -14.70
C ASP A 224 13.30 -1.84 -15.37
N THR A 225 13.09 -3.04 -15.90
CA THR A 225 11.87 -3.45 -16.60
C THR A 225 10.89 -4.22 -15.70
N SER A 226 10.89 -3.95 -14.42
CA SER A 226 10.05 -4.67 -13.43
C SER A 226 10.31 -6.20 -13.47
N LEU A 227 9.35 -7.03 -13.79
CA LEU A 227 9.49 -8.48 -13.95
C LEU A 227 9.39 -8.92 -15.42
N ALA A 228 9.57 -8.02 -16.39
CA ALA A 228 9.63 -8.37 -17.79
C ALA A 228 10.84 -9.30 -18.04
N GLY A 229 10.59 -10.43 -18.71
CA GLY A 229 11.59 -11.47 -18.94
C GLY A 229 11.81 -12.45 -17.79
N ALA A 230 11.09 -12.32 -16.67
CA ALA A 230 11.09 -13.33 -15.62
C ALA A 230 10.53 -14.67 -16.13
N SER A 231 10.97 -15.79 -15.53
CA SER A 231 10.43 -17.11 -15.88
C SER A 231 8.93 -17.19 -15.52
N LYS A 232 8.16 -18.01 -16.25
CA LYS A 232 6.74 -18.24 -15.92
C LYS A 232 6.54 -18.75 -14.49
N ALA A 233 7.49 -19.49 -13.94
CA ALA A 233 7.45 -19.96 -12.56
C ALA A 233 7.53 -18.77 -11.57
N VAL A 234 8.40 -17.80 -11.83
CA VAL A 234 8.47 -16.56 -11.03
C VAL A 234 7.18 -15.76 -11.18
N MET A 235 6.69 -15.55 -12.41
CA MET A 235 5.44 -14.81 -12.66
C MET A 235 4.27 -15.41 -11.89
N TRP A 236 4.06 -16.73 -11.97
CA TRP A 236 2.97 -17.39 -11.25
C TRP A 236 3.16 -17.36 -9.73
N THR A 237 4.40 -17.49 -9.24
CA THR A 237 4.68 -17.35 -7.81
C THR A 237 4.27 -15.96 -7.30
N VAL A 238 4.72 -14.90 -7.98
CA VAL A 238 4.35 -13.52 -7.63
C VAL A 238 2.83 -13.31 -7.74
N THR A 239 2.18 -13.86 -8.78
CA THR A 239 0.72 -13.79 -8.96
C THR A 239 -0.02 -14.38 -7.75
N VAL A 240 0.37 -15.59 -7.33
CA VAL A 240 -0.28 -16.29 -6.21
C VAL A 240 -0.07 -15.53 -4.90
N PHE A 241 1.17 -15.10 -4.60
CA PHE A 241 1.44 -14.39 -3.35
C PHE A 241 0.86 -12.98 -3.33
N SER A 242 0.84 -12.25 -4.45
CA SER A 242 0.11 -10.98 -4.59
C SER A 242 -1.39 -11.17 -4.36
N PHE A 243 -1.98 -12.22 -4.95
CA PHE A 243 -3.40 -12.54 -4.73
C PHE A 243 -3.68 -12.80 -3.25
N LEU A 244 -2.84 -13.58 -2.56
CA LEU A 244 -2.96 -13.83 -1.11
C LEU A 244 -2.78 -12.55 -0.31
N ALA A 245 -1.82 -11.69 -0.65
CA ALA A 245 -1.60 -10.40 0.03
C ALA A 245 -2.81 -9.46 -0.10
N GLY A 246 -3.58 -9.57 -1.19
CA GLY A 246 -4.85 -8.85 -1.39
C GLY A 246 -6.03 -9.39 -0.59
N VAL A 247 -5.94 -10.57 0.04
CA VAL A 247 -6.98 -11.14 0.90
C VAL A 247 -6.88 -10.57 2.32
N ASN A 248 -8.02 -10.47 3.00
CA ASN A 248 -8.07 -10.03 4.40
C ASN A 248 -7.27 -10.99 5.31
N PHE A 249 -6.24 -10.48 5.99
CA PHE A 249 -5.39 -11.26 6.91
C PHE A 249 -6.16 -11.88 8.08
N SER A 250 -7.29 -11.30 8.48
CA SER A 250 -8.16 -11.91 9.51
C SER A 250 -8.79 -13.21 9.02
N LEU A 251 -9.13 -13.33 7.74
CA LEU A 251 -9.65 -14.57 7.16
C LEU A 251 -8.56 -15.66 7.10
N MET A 252 -7.32 -15.26 6.78
CA MET A 252 -6.18 -16.17 6.83
C MET A 252 -5.95 -16.72 8.25
N PHE A 253 -6.05 -15.85 9.25
CA PHE A 253 -5.95 -16.27 10.64
C PHE A 253 -7.05 -17.28 11.05
N LEU A 254 -8.30 -17.04 10.62
CA LEU A 254 -9.39 -18.00 10.86
C LEU A 254 -9.10 -19.34 10.18
N SER A 255 -8.55 -19.33 8.97
CA SER A 255 -8.18 -20.55 8.22
C SER A 255 -7.09 -21.35 8.93
N VAL A 256 -6.05 -20.69 9.43
CA VAL A 256 -4.96 -21.33 10.21
C VAL A 256 -5.50 -21.94 11.51
N ARG A 257 -6.53 -21.36 12.11
CA ARG A 257 -7.21 -21.91 13.30
C ARG A 257 -8.20 -23.05 13.01
N GLY A 258 -8.25 -23.55 11.80
CA GLY A 258 -9.16 -24.64 11.40
C GLY A 258 -10.61 -24.18 11.14
N ARG A 259 -10.90 -22.85 11.20
CA ARG A 259 -12.22 -22.26 10.93
C ARG A 259 -12.38 -21.86 9.46
N VAL A 260 -11.90 -22.70 8.53
CA VAL A 260 -11.90 -22.42 7.08
C VAL A 260 -13.31 -22.15 6.55
N LYS A 261 -14.32 -22.90 7.04
CA LYS A 261 -15.72 -22.70 6.62
C LYS A 261 -16.24 -21.30 6.92
N GLU A 262 -15.77 -20.67 8.00
CA GLU A 262 -16.16 -19.28 8.32
C GLU A 262 -15.43 -18.27 7.43
N ALA A 263 -14.15 -18.50 7.15
CA ALA A 263 -13.39 -17.66 6.22
C ALA A 263 -14.02 -17.71 4.81
N LEU A 264 -14.43 -18.88 4.34
CA LEU A 264 -15.08 -19.06 3.03
C LEU A 264 -16.54 -18.53 2.98
N ARG A 265 -17.13 -18.12 4.09
CA ARG A 265 -18.45 -17.46 4.11
C ARG A 265 -18.38 -15.96 3.86
N SER A 266 -17.18 -15.38 3.81
CA SER A 266 -17.01 -13.95 3.56
C SER A 266 -17.47 -13.57 2.15
N GLU A 267 -18.44 -12.70 2.07
CA GLU A 267 -18.97 -12.16 0.81
C GLU A 267 -17.91 -11.32 0.08
N GLU A 268 -17.11 -10.55 0.83
CA GLU A 268 -16.01 -9.75 0.28
C GLU A 268 -14.99 -10.63 -0.46
N LEU A 269 -14.63 -11.78 0.12
CA LEU A 269 -13.70 -12.72 -0.51
C LEU A 269 -14.23 -13.22 -1.85
N TRP A 270 -15.50 -13.59 -1.94
CA TRP A 270 -16.08 -14.10 -3.18
C TRP A 270 -16.25 -13.03 -4.24
N ILE A 271 -16.56 -11.78 -3.85
CA ILE A 271 -16.58 -10.64 -4.78
C ILE A 271 -15.15 -10.42 -5.33
N TYR A 272 -14.12 -10.46 -4.46
CA TYR A 272 -12.72 -10.33 -4.87
C TYR A 272 -12.31 -11.41 -5.88
N VAL A 273 -12.55 -12.69 -5.56
CA VAL A 273 -12.28 -13.82 -6.46
C VAL A 273 -13.04 -13.67 -7.77
N GLY A 274 -14.30 -13.28 -7.71
CA GLY A 274 -15.17 -13.07 -8.88
C GLY A 274 -14.64 -11.97 -9.80
N VAL A 275 -14.24 -10.81 -9.25
CA VAL A 275 -13.67 -9.70 -10.03
C VAL A 275 -12.35 -10.11 -10.67
N VAL A 276 -11.43 -10.74 -9.91
CA VAL A 276 -10.15 -11.21 -10.44
C VAL A 276 -10.38 -12.21 -11.58
N THR A 277 -11.22 -13.21 -11.37
CA THR A 277 -11.47 -14.25 -12.38
C THR A 277 -12.14 -13.67 -13.63
N ALA A 278 -13.20 -12.86 -13.46
CA ALA A 278 -13.91 -12.27 -14.58
C ALA A 278 -12.99 -11.36 -15.42
N THR A 279 -12.21 -10.48 -14.76
CA THR A 279 -11.30 -9.59 -15.48
C THR A 279 -10.19 -10.36 -16.17
N THR A 280 -9.57 -11.35 -15.50
CA THR A 280 -8.54 -12.21 -16.13
C THR A 280 -9.07 -12.87 -17.40
N LEU A 281 -10.28 -13.44 -17.36
CA LEU A 281 -10.88 -14.07 -18.53
C LEU A 281 -11.18 -13.06 -19.65
N LEU A 282 -11.72 -11.89 -19.32
CA LEU A 282 -12.00 -10.84 -20.30
C LEU A 282 -10.73 -10.31 -20.98
N LEU A 283 -9.66 -10.07 -20.19
CA LEU A 283 -8.36 -9.67 -20.74
C LEU A 283 -7.75 -10.76 -21.60
N CYS A 284 -7.75 -12.01 -21.13
CA CYS A 284 -7.22 -13.16 -21.86
C CYS A 284 -7.90 -13.31 -23.23
N VAL A 285 -9.23 -13.28 -23.28
CA VAL A 285 -9.99 -13.38 -24.54
C VAL A 285 -9.67 -12.24 -25.48
N ASN A 286 -9.58 -10.99 -24.96
CA ASN A 286 -9.30 -9.82 -25.78
C ASN A 286 -7.85 -9.84 -26.32
N LEU A 287 -6.85 -10.20 -25.51
CA LEU A 287 -5.46 -10.35 -25.94
C LEU A 287 -5.29 -11.44 -26.99
N TRP A 288 -5.92 -12.59 -26.77
CA TRP A 288 -5.87 -13.70 -27.75
C TRP A 288 -6.53 -13.31 -29.06
N ALA A 289 -7.71 -12.70 -29.02
CA ALA A 289 -8.50 -12.39 -30.21
C ALA A 289 -7.99 -11.17 -30.99
N GLN A 290 -7.48 -10.12 -30.32
CA GLN A 290 -7.12 -8.84 -30.95
C GLN A 290 -5.63 -8.58 -31.03
N ALA A 291 -4.84 -9.04 -30.06
CA ALA A 291 -3.39 -8.81 -30.05
C ALA A 291 -2.60 -9.94 -30.70
N GLY A 292 -3.23 -11.06 -31.06
CA GLY A 292 -2.57 -12.23 -31.68
C GLY A 292 -1.59 -12.96 -30.76
N VAL A 293 -1.65 -12.69 -29.44
CA VAL A 293 -0.82 -13.35 -28.44
C VAL A 293 -1.28 -14.79 -28.26
N GLY A 294 -0.36 -15.74 -28.13
CA GLY A 294 -0.70 -17.14 -27.87
C GLY A 294 -1.56 -17.30 -26.62
N PHE A 295 -2.53 -18.22 -26.63
CA PHE A 295 -3.47 -18.41 -25.51
C PHE A 295 -2.77 -18.59 -24.15
N HIS A 296 -1.66 -19.36 -24.12
CA HIS A 296 -0.89 -19.61 -22.89
C HIS A 296 -0.19 -18.36 -22.33
N ASP A 297 0.27 -17.49 -23.21
CA ASP A 297 0.89 -16.23 -22.80
C ASP A 297 -0.19 -15.23 -22.40
N SER A 298 -1.28 -15.17 -23.18
CA SER A 298 -2.44 -14.31 -22.87
C SER A 298 -3.03 -14.59 -21.49
N ILE A 299 -3.18 -15.85 -21.06
CA ILE A 299 -3.71 -16.17 -19.73
C ILE A 299 -2.71 -15.83 -18.62
N THR A 300 -1.40 -16.04 -18.85
CA THR A 300 -0.37 -15.70 -17.86
C THR A 300 -0.27 -14.21 -17.65
N ASP A 301 -0.19 -13.43 -18.72
CA ASP A 301 -0.10 -11.96 -18.65
C ASP A 301 -1.39 -11.33 -18.13
N ALA A 302 -2.55 -11.84 -18.58
CA ALA A 302 -3.84 -11.36 -18.08
C ALA A 302 -4.02 -11.63 -16.59
N ALA A 303 -3.68 -12.82 -16.10
CA ALA A 303 -3.77 -13.17 -14.69
C ALA A 303 -2.81 -12.34 -13.85
N PHE A 304 -1.54 -12.22 -14.29
CA PHE A 304 -0.53 -11.44 -13.62
C PHE A 304 -0.95 -9.97 -13.50
N GLN A 305 -1.28 -9.31 -14.62
CA GLN A 305 -1.64 -7.89 -14.61
C GLN A 305 -2.94 -7.63 -13.86
N THR A 306 -3.96 -8.49 -13.99
CA THR A 306 -5.20 -8.36 -13.21
C THR A 306 -4.90 -8.41 -11.71
N VAL A 307 -4.12 -9.39 -11.26
CA VAL A 307 -3.83 -9.55 -9.83
C VAL A 307 -2.97 -8.40 -9.32
N THR A 308 -1.88 -8.04 -10.01
CA THR A 308 -0.98 -6.98 -9.54
C THR A 308 -1.66 -5.60 -9.50
N ILE A 309 -2.58 -5.32 -10.41
CA ILE A 309 -3.31 -4.05 -10.42
C ILE A 309 -4.40 -4.02 -9.34
N ILE A 310 -5.25 -5.05 -9.22
CA ILE A 310 -6.32 -5.05 -8.21
C ILE A 310 -5.78 -5.12 -6.77
N THR A 311 -4.65 -5.79 -6.57
CA THR A 311 -3.99 -5.82 -5.26
C THR A 311 -3.13 -4.59 -5.01
N THR A 312 -3.06 -3.69 -5.98
CA THR A 312 -2.20 -2.50 -5.94
C THR A 312 -0.72 -2.85 -5.75
N THR A 313 -0.28 -4.03 -6.22
CA THR A 313 1.13 -4.43 -6.19
C THR A 313 1.94 -3.68 -7.25
N GLY A 314 1.40 -3.55 -8.48
CA GLY A 314 2.00 -2.72 -9.53
C GLY A 314 3.19 -3.31 -10.27
N PHE A 315 3.55 -4.58 -10.09
CA PHE A 315 4.52 -5.23 -10.97
C PHE A 315 4.00 -5.36 -12.39
N ALA A 316 4.91 -5.33 -13.36
CA ALA A 316 4.60 -5.55 -14.76
C ALA A 316 5.52 -6.61 -15.37
N THR A 317 4.94 -7.53 -16.16
CA THR A 317 5.66 -8.50 -16.99
C THR A 317 5.75 -8.06 -18.43
N VAL A 318 4.86 -7.18 -18.84
CA VAL A 318 4.73 -6.63 -20.19
C VAL A 318 4.31 -5.15 -20.11
N ASP A 319 4.61 -4.40 -21.16
CA ASP A 319 4.09 -3.05 -21.29
C ASP A 319 2.61 -3.06 -21.66
N PHE A 320 1.73 -3.01 -20.67
CA PHE A 320 0.30 -2.97 -20.90
C PHE A 320 -0.19 -1.64 -21.50
N ALA A 321 0.67 -0.60 -21.58
CA ALA A 321 0.33 0.61 -22.31
C ALA A 321 0.15 0.34 -23.82
N LEU A 322 0.77 -0.72 -24.34
CA LEU A 322 0.66 -1.18 -25.72
C LEU A 322 -0.55 -2.12 -25.96
N TRP A 323 -1.25 -2.51 -24.89
CA TRP A 323 -2.40 -3.41 -25.01
C TRP A 323 -3.60 -2.76 -25.70
N PRO A 324 -4.54 -3.56 -26.24
CA PRO A 324 -5.79 -3.04 -26.79
C PRO A 324 -6.50 -2.10 -25.80
N THR A 325 -7.21 -1.10 -26.31
CA THR A 325 -7.87 -0.07 -25.49
C THR A 325 -8.81 -0.65 -24.44
N PHE A 326 -9.53 -1.73 -24.78
CA PHE A 326 -10.39 -2.45 -23.83
C PHE A 326 -9.60 -2.94 -22.62
N CYS A 327 -8.45 -3.58 -22.83
CA CYS A 327 -7.59 -4.09 -21.74
C CYS A 327 -7.09 -2.95 -20.86
N ARG A 328 -6.59 -1.87 -21.46
CA ARG A 328 -6.13 -0.69 -20.73
C ARG A 328 -7.24 -0.07 -19.87
N MET A 329 -8.44 0.07 -20.44
CA MET A 329 -9.60 0.60 -19.69
C MET A 329 -10.01 -0.31 -18.54
N ALA A 330 -10.01 -1.64 -18.74
CA ALA A 330 -10.29 -2.60 -17.67
C ALA A 330 -9.28 -2.51 -16.53
N LEU A 331 -7.97 -2.39 -16.84
CA LEU A 331 -6.94 -2.18 -15.82
C LEU A 331 -7.12 -0.86 -15.06
N VAL A 332 -7.45 0.24 -15.77
CA VAL A 332 -7.75 1.54 -15.12
C VAL A 332 -8.93 1.40 -14.15
N MET A 333 -10.00 0.69 -14.53
CA MET A 333 -11.12 0.43 -13.62
C MET A 333 -10.71 -0.39 -12.39
N LEU A 334 -9.78 -1.33 -12.54
CA LEU A 334 -9.24 -2.08 -11.42
C LEU A 334 -8.38 -1.21 -10.48
N MET A 335 -7.66 -0.20 -10.98
CA MET A 335 -6.87 0.71 -10.14
C MET A 335 -7.71 1.43 -9.08
N PHE A 336 -9.01 1.67 -9.35
CA PHE A 336 -9.93 2.23 -8.35
C PHE A 336 -10.30 1.23 -7.25
N THR A 337 -10.40 -0.07 -7.57
CA THR A 337 -11.07 -1.03 -6.69
C THR A 337 -10.24 -1.40 -5.46
N GLY A 338 -8.97 -1.75 -5.64
CA GLY A 338 -8.13 -2.29 -4.56
C GLY A 338 -8.53 -3.71 -4.13
N GLY A 339 -7.83 -4.27 -3.15
CA GLY A 339 -8.13 -5.60 -2.60
C GLY A 339 -9.16 -5.58 -1.47
N CYS A 340 -9.17 -6.65 -0.64
CA CYS A 340 -10.06 -6.77 0.51
C CYS A 340 -9.67 -5.79 1.65
N ALA A 341 -10.64 -5.39 2.45
CA ALA A 341 -10.36 -4.66 3.70
C ALA A 341 -9.51 -5.50 4.65
N GLY A 342 -8.51 -4.88 5.29
CA GLY A 342 -7.58 -5.62 6.17
C GLY A 342 -6.56 -6.49 5.41
N SER A 343 -6.30 -6.19 4.14
CA SER A 343 -5.16 -6.63 3.34
C SER A 343 -4.07 -5.54 3.29
N THR A 344 -2.93 -5.85 2.69
CA THR A 344 -1.85 -4.88 2.45
C THR A 344 -2.14 -3.90 1.31
N SER A 345 -3.11 -4.22 0.42
CA SER A 345 -3.45 -3.42 -0.77
C SER A 345 -3.97 -2.01 -0.44
N GLY A 346 -3.78 -1.08 -1.37
CA GLY A 346 -4.37 0.27 -1.38
C GLY A 346 -5.79 0.34 -1.99
N GLY A 347 -6.13 1.46 -2.62
CA GLY A 347 -7.39 1.67 -3.32
C GLY A 347 -8.63 1.80 -2.43
N ILE A 348 -9.81 1.82 -3.05
CA ILE A 348 -11.10 2.07 -2.34
C ILE A 348 -11.52 0.91 -1.44
N LYS A 349 -11.03 -0.30 -1.69
CA LYS A 349 -11.40 -1.59 -1.08
C LYS A 349 -12.75 -2.14 -1.57
N ILE A 350 -12.75 -3.45 -1.83
CA ILE A 350 -13.92 -4.18 -2.35
C ILE A 350 -15.13 -4.06 -1.42
N SER A 351 -14.93 -4.10 -0.11
CA SER A 351 -16.04 -3.97 0.86
C SER A 351 -16.81 -2.66 0.72
N ARG A 352 -16.12 -1.52 0.48
CA ARG A 352 -16.78 -0.23 0.26
C ARG A 352 -17.57 -0.22 -1.05
N ILE A 353 -16.99 -0.74 -2.13
CA ILE A 353 -17.67 -0.86 -3.42
C ILE A 353 -18.91 -1.74 -3.29
N ALA A 354 -18.81 -2.88 -2.61
CA ALA A 354 -19.94 -3.76 -2.36
C ALA A 354 -21.08 -3.08 -1.57
N ILE A 355 -20.72 -2.34 -0.49
CA ILE A 355 -21.70 -1.56 0.31
C ILE A 355 -22.39 -0.52 -0.56
N LEU A 356 -21.65 0.21 -1.40
CA LEU A 356 -22.20 1.24 -2.27
C LEU A 356 -23.09 0.68 -3.37
N CYS A 357 -22.71 -0.43 -4.01
CA CYS A 357 -23.58 -1.12 -4.97
C CYS A 357 -24.90 -1.59 -4.32
N LYS A 358 -24.82 -2.10 -3.07
CA LYS A 358 -26.03 -2.46 -2.32
C LYS A 358 -26.85 -1.24 -1.92
N SER A 359 -26.21 -0.12 -1.56
CA SER A 359 -26.88 1.14 -1.28
C SER A 359 -27.61 1.68 -2.51
N LEU A 360 -26.94 1.72 -3.66
CA LEU A 360 -27.56 2.10 -4.93
C LEU A 360 -28.78 1.22 -5.25
N LYS A 361 -28.63 -0.11 -5.11
CA LYS A 361 -29.76 -1.04 -5.31
C LYS A 361 -30.91 -0.76 -4.35
N ARG A 362 -30.64 -0.38 -3.10
CA ARG A 362 -31.63 0.02 -2.11
C ARG A 362 -32.37 1.28 -2.55
N GLU A 363 -31.65 2.32 -2.97
CA GLU A 363 -32.27 3.58 -3.41
C GLU A 363 -33.11 3.39 -4.67
N LEU A 364 -32.67 2.59 -5.65
CA LEU A 364 -33.47 2.23 -6.82
C LEU A 364 -34.75 1.50 -6.44
N LYS A 365 -34.70 0.59 -5.44
CA LYS A 365 -35.90 -0.07 -4.91
C LYS A 365 -36.86 0.90 -4.22
N ARG A 366 -36.33 1.88 -3.48
CA ARG A 366 -37.14 2.92 -2.84
C ARG A 366 -37.86 3.81 -3.83
N LEU A 367 -37.24 4.13 -4.98
CA LEU A 367 -37.89 4.86 -6.05
C LEU A 367 -39.10 4.08 -6.62
N ALA A 368 -38.98 2.75 -6.77
CA ALA A 368 -40.07 1.91 -7.24
C ALA A 368 -41.14 1.62 -6.16
N HIS A 369 -40.71 1.51 -4.90
CA HIS A 369 -41.57 1.18 -3.76
C HIS A 369 -41.18 2.07 -2.54
N PRO A 370 -41.75 3.30 -2.44
CA PRO A 370 -41.36 4.30 -1.42
C PRO A 370 -41.45 3.82 0.04
N ASN A 371 -42.42 2.94 0.31
CA ASN A 371 -42.64 2.38 1.66
C ASN A 371 -41.77 1.15 1.96
N HIS A 372 -40.86 0.73 1.04
CA HIS A 372 -40.01 -0.44 1.25
C HIS A 372 -38.85 -0.12 2.16
N VAL A 373 -38.86 -0.71 3.37
CA VAL A 373 -37.73 -0.62 4.30
C VAL A 373 -36.79 -1.79 4.02
N SER A 374 -35.58 -1.48 3.54
CA SER A 374 -34.52 -2.48 3.33
C SER A 374 -33.25 -2.12 4.08
N VAL A 375 -32.68 -3.10 4.77
CA VAL A 375 -31.42 -2.99 5.48
C VAL A 375 -30.30 -3.58 4.60
N ILE A 376 -29.19 -2.84 4.46
CA ILE A 376 -28.01 -3.34 3.78
C ILE A 376 -27.36 -4.40 4.68
N LYS A 377 -27.08 -5.57 4.13
CA LYS A 377 -26.41 -6.67 4.85
C LYS A 377 -25.07 -6.98 4.18
N MET A 378 -24.07 -7.30 5.01
CA MET A 378 -22.76 -7.83 4.60
C MET A 378 -22.43 -9.04 5.49
N ASP A 379 -22.02 -10.15 4.89
CA ASP A 379 -21.83 -11.44 5.60
C ASP A 379 -23.05 -11.86 6.46
N GLY A 380 -24.26 -11.54 6.00
CA GLY A 380 -25.52 -11.81 6.70
C GLY A 380 -25.84 -10.86 7.86
N GLN A 381 -24.94 -9.92 8.21
CA GLN A 381 -25.15 -8.94 9.27
C GLN A 381 -25.59 -7.58 8.70
N ALA A 382 -26.44 -6.88 9.46
CA ALA A 382 -26.88 -5.53 9.09
C ALA A 382 -25.71 -4.53 9.17
N VAL A 383 -25.54 -3.74 8.14
CA VAL A 383 -24.55 -2.64 8.08
C VAL A 383 -25.20 -1.37 8.65
N GLU A 384 -24.54 -0.75 9.61
CA GLU A 384 -25.01 0.52 10.19
C GLU A 384 -25.05 1.63 9.12
N GLU A 385 -26.07 2.48 9.13
CA GLU A 385 -26.17 3.63 8.20
C GLU A 385 -24.96 4.56 8.25
N ARG A 386 -24.34 4.70 9.43
CA ARG A 386 -23.11 5.47 9.59
C ARG A 386 -21.97 4.93 8.71
N VAL A 387 -21.86 3.60 8.56
CA VAL A 387 -20.82 2.96 7.72
C VAL A 387 -21.13 3.20 6.23
N VAL A 388 -22.41 3.15 5.84
CA VAL A 388 -22.84 3.44 4.47
C VAL A 388 -22.52 4.89 4.09
N SER A 389 -22.91 5.84 4.97
CA SER A 389 -22.61 7.26 4.79
C SER A 389 -21.09 7.54 4.73
N ALA A 390 -20.29 6.90 5.62
CA ALA A 390 -18.85 7.02 5.61
C ALA A 390 -18.22 6.50 4.30
N ALA A 391 -18.73 5.39 3.74
CA ALA A 391 -18.26 4.88 2.45
C ALA A 391 -18.56 5.86 1.31
N SER A 392 -19.75 6.47 1.29
CA SER A 392 -20.11 7.49 0.28
C SER A 392 -19.22 8.74 0.40
N SER A 393 -19.04 9.25 1.63
CA SER A 393 -18.16 10.40 1.89
C SER A 393 -16.71 10.13 1.50
N PHE A 394 -16.22 8.91 1.73
CA PHE A 394 -14.88 8.49 1.31
C PHE A 394 -14.71 8.58 -0.20
N ILE A 395 -15.67 8.08 -0.99
CA ILE A 395 -15.58 8.15 -2.47
C ILE A 395 -15.65 9.59 -2.97
N CYS A 396 -16.52 10.42 -2.40
CA CYS A 396 -16.53 11.84 -2.76
C CYS A 396 -15.19 12.51 -2.49
N ALA A 397 -14.59 12.30 -1.32
CA ALA A 397 -13.29 12.85 -0.98
C ALA A 397 -12.19 12.29 -1.90
N TYR A 398 -12.22 10.99 -2.19
CA TYR A 398 -11.29 10.33 -3.09
C TYR A 398 -11.31 10.95 -4.50
N LEU A 399 -12.49 11.15 -5.08
CA LEU A 399 -12.62 11.76 -6.41
C LEU A 399 -12.17 13.23 -6.41
N LEU A 400 -12.49 13.99 -5.35
CA LEU A 400 -12.04 15.39 -5.24
C LEU A 400 -10.50 15.48 -5.17
N VAL A 401 -9.84 14.64 -4.37
CA VAL A 401 -8.38 14.62 -4.26
C VAL A 401 -7.76 14.17 -5.58
N LEU A 402 -8.27 13.10 -6.21
CA LEU A 402 -7.84 12.63 -7.53
C LEU A 402 -7.90 13.75 -8.57
N LEU A 403 -9.01 14.46 -8.68
CA LEU A 403 -9.18 15.52 -9.67
C LEU A 403 -8.28 16.73 -9.38
N ALA A 404 -8.13 17.08 -8.09
CA ALA A 404 -7.23 18.17 -7.70
C ALA A 404 -5.76 17.84 -8.03
N GLY A 405 -5.30 16.62 -7.73
CA GLY A 405 -3.95 16.19 -8.07
C GLY A 405 -3.71 16.10 -9.57
N ALA A 406 -4.64 15.50 -10.32
CA ALA A 406 -4.58 15.46 -11.77
C ALA A 406 -4.48 16.89 -12.39
N LEU A 407 -5.23 17.84 -11.82
CA LEU A 407 -5.16 19.26 -12.25
C LEU A 407 -3.78 19.86 -11.98
N VAL A 408 -3.17 19.58 -10.82
CA VAL A 408 -1.81 20.08 -10.53
C VAL A 408 -0.77 19.43 -11.43
N VAL A 409 -0.84 18.10 -11.63
CA VAL A 409 0.09 17.39 -12.53
C VAL A 409 -0.04 17.87 -13.98
N SER A 410 -1.25 18.26 -14.42
CA SER A 410 -1.47 18.81 -15.76
C SER A 410 -0.70 20.13 -16.02
N TRP A 411 -0.23 20.82 -14.96
CA TRP A 411 0.63 22.00 -15.08
C TRP A 411 1.98 21.69 -15.75
N ASP A 412 2.44 20.44 -15.65
CA ASP A 412 3.65 19.97 -16.33
C ASP A 412 3.45 19.82 -17.85
N ASN A 413 2.23 20.08 -18.34
CA ASN A 413 1.86 20.06 -19.75
C ASN A 413 2.01 18.71 -20.46
N TYR A 414 1.88 17.61 -19.70
CA TYR A 414 1.71 16.26 -20.26
C TYR A 414 0.25 16.02 -20.66
N GLY A 415 -0.03 14.94 -21.41
CA GLY A 415 -1.38 14.60 -21.86
C GLY A 415 -2.37 14.40 -20.73
N PHE A 416 -3.68 14.52 -21.04
CA PHE A 416 -4.75 14.27 -20.06
C PHE A 416 -4.68 12.87 -19.47
N GLN A 417 -4.38 11.86 -20.30
CA GLN A 417 -4.28 10.47 -19.86
C GLN A 417 -3.16 10.27 -18.83
N GLU A 418 -2.02 10.89 -19.06
CA GLU A 418 -0.83 10.81 -18.21
C GLU A 418 -1.08 11.50 -16.86
N SER A 419 -1.61 12.72 -16.88
CA SER A 419 -1.88 13.50 -15.68
C SER A 419 -2.94 12.82 -14.80
N PHE A 420 -4.01 12.31 -15.41
CA PHE A 420 -5.06 11.58 -14.71
C PHE A 420 -4.55 10.25 -14.14
N ALA A 421 -3.80 9.47 -14.93
CA ALA A 421 -3.25 8.20 -14.50
C ALA A 421 -2.20 8.36 -13.40
N ALA A 422 -1.39 9.42 -13.43
CA ALA A 422 -0.41 9.73 -12.38
C ALA A 422 -1.10 9.95 -11.02
N SER A 423 -2.13 10.78 -10.97
CA SER A 423 -2.89 11.02 -9.75
C SER A 423 -3.66 9.76 -9.32
N LEU A 424 -4.31 9.05 -10.26
CA LEU A 424 -5.05 7.82 -9.96
C LEU A 424 -4.15 6.75 -9.35
N THR A 425 -2.98 6.50 -9.94
CA THR A 425 -2.07 5.47 -9.43
C THR A 425 -1.48 5.84 -8.08
N CYS A 426 -1.21 7.13 -7.83
CA CYS A 426 -0.67 7.60 -6.56
C CYS A 426 -1.71 7.56 -5.43
N ILE A 427 -2.94 8.03 -5.65
CA ILE A 427 -3.99 7.99 -4.63
C ILE A 427 -4.49 6.57 -4.34
N SER A 428 -4.42 5.67 -5.33
CA SER A 428 -4.78 4.24 -5.18
C SER A 428 -3.62 3.40 -4.65
N ASN A 429 -2.39 3.93 -4.61
CA ASN A 429 -1.16 3.23 -4.26
C ASN A 429 -0.90 2.01 -5.16
N VAL A 430 -1.00 2.15 -6.49
CA VAL A 430 -0.84 1.05 -7.47
C VAL A 430 0.56 0.97 -8.06
N GLY A 431 1.17 2.13 -8.38
CA GLY A 431 2.53 2.26 -8.93
C GLY A 431 2.58 2.72 -10.38
N PRO A 432 2.37 1.85 -11.36
CA PRO A 432 2.46 2.24 -12.77
C PRO A 432 1.28 3.12 -13.20
N GLY A 433 1.60 4.16 -13.98
CA GLY A 433 0.63 5.00 -14.66
C GLY A 433 0.29 4.48 -16.05
N LEU A 434 0.01 5.40 -16.98
CA LEU A 434 -0.24 5.14 -18.39
C LEU A 434 0.59 6.07 -19.27
N GLY A 435 0.76 5.72 -20.53
CA GLY A 435 1.54 6.52 -21.48
C GLY A 435 3.01 6.64 -21.03
N ILE A 436 3.53 7.87 -21.00
CA ILE A 436 4.93 8.17 -20.61
C ILE A 436 5.23 7.91 -19.12
N LEU A 437 4.24 7.57 -18.30
CA LEU A 437 4.36 7.15 -16.91
C LEU A 437 3.94 5.69 -16.76
N GLY A 438 4.02 4.92 -17.85
CA GLY A 438 3.62 3.52 -17.93
C GLY A 438 4.47 2.58 -17.10
N PRO A 439 4.20 1.26 -17.19
CA PRO A 439 4.83 0.26 -16.33
C PRO A 439 6.33 0.07 -16.58
N MET A 440 6.86 0.49 -17.74
CA MET A 440 8.29 0.42 -18.09
C MET A 440 8.97 1.80 -17.98
N GLU A 441 8.27 2.81 -17.52
CA GLU A 441 8.71 4.19 -17.42
C GLU A 441 8.82 4.62 -15.94
N ASN A 442 9.21 5.88 -15.71
CA ASN A 442 9.40 6.40 -14.36
C ASN A 442 8.89 7.84 -14.22
N PHE A 443 8.77 8.28 -12.97
CA PHE A 443 8.23 9.59 -12.59
C PHE A 443 9.31 10.70 -12.51
N SER A 444 10.55 10.44 -12.95
CA SER A 444 11.66 11.42 -12.89
C SER A 444 11.38 12.68 -13.69
N ILE A 445 10.63 12.56 -14.79
CA ILE A 445 10.28 13.64 -15.72
C ILE A 445 9.36 14.72 -15.12
N LEU A 446 8.62 14.39 -14.06
CA LEU A 446 7.69 15.32 -13.42
C LEU A 446 8.40 16.46 -12.69
N SER A 447 7.75 17.61 -12.62
CA SER A 447 8.23 18.75 -11.84
C SER A 447 8.29 18.45 -10.34
N PRO A 448 9.12 19.19 -9.57
CA PRO A 448 9.16 19.06 -8.12
C PRO A 448 7.79 19.28 -7.44
N LEU A 449 6.96 20.19 -7.97
CA LEU A 449 5.62 20.47 -7.47
C LEU A 449 4.70 19.24 -7.65
N SER A 450 4.67 18.67 -8.85
CA SER A 450 3.88 17.47 -9.15
C SER A 450 4.30 16.28 -8.26
N LYS A 451 5.62 16.07 -8.08
CA LYS A 451 6.14 15.03 -7.18
C LYS A 451 5.70 15.22 -5.72
N LEU A 452 5.69 16.45 -5.20
CA LEU A 452 5.22 16.73 -3.83
C LEU A 452 3.71 16.48 -3.68
N VAL A 453 2.90 16.92 -4.65
CA VAL A 453 1.45 16.68 -4.62
C VAL A 453 1.13 15.20 -4.74
N LEU A 454 1.76 14.48 -5.65
CA LEU A 454 1.60 13.03 -5.77
C LEU A 454 2.08 12.29 -4.51
N SER A 455 3.16 12.73 -3.86
CA SER A 455 3.60 12.18 -2.57
C SER A 455 2.54 12.37 -1.48
N LEU A 456 1.87 13.51 -1.45
CA LEU A 456 0.76 13.75 -0.54
C LEU A 456 -0.43 12.86 -0.85
N GLU A 457 -0.77 12.66 -2.13
CA GLU A 457 -1.81 11.72 -2.56
C GLU A 457 -1.52 10.28 -2.15
N MET A 458 -0.27 9.81 -2.31
CA MET A 458 0.16 8.48 -1.86
C MET A 458 -0.05 8.30 -0.36
N LEU A 459 0.31 9.30 0.46
CA LEU A 459 0.07 9.29 1.90
C LEU A 459 -1.43 9.32 2.23
N MET A 460 -2.21 10.13 1.50
CA MET A 460 -3.68 10.18 1.66
C MET A 460 -4.33 8.84 1.31
N GLY A 461 -3.94 8.22 0.20
CA GLY A 461 -4.43 6.90 -0.21
C GLY A 461 -4.14 5.84 0.85
N ARG A 462 -2.91 5.76 1.32
CA ARG A 462 -2.47 4.78 2.32
C ARG A 462 -3.17 4.91 3.66
N LEU A 463 -3.36 6.14 4.14
CA LEU A 463 -4.04 6.46 5.41
C LEU A 463 -5.56 6.57 5.26
N GLU A 464 -6.11 6.14 4.13
CA GLU A 464 -7.55 6.17 3.83
C GLU A 464 -8.15 7.59 3.92
N LEU A 465 -7.45 8.60 3.41
CA LEU A 465 -7.78 10.01 3.26
C LEU A 465 -8.14 10.75 4.56
N MET A 466 -9.10 10.23 5.34
CA MET A 466 -9.70 10.97 6.46
C MET A 466 -8.69 11.41 7.54
N PRO A 467 -7.70 10.61 7.97
CA PRO A 467 -6.71 11.03 8.96
C PRO A 467 -5.87 12.23 8.50
N LEU A 468 -5.45 12.25 7.23
CA LEU A 468 -4.67 13.38 6.68
C LEU A 468 -5.54 14.60 6.41
N LEU A 469 -6.75 14.43 5.85
CA LEU A 469 -7.67 15.55 5.65
C LEU A 469 -8.05 16.22 6.97
N ALA A 470 -8.16 15.45 8.05
CA ALA A 470 -8.44 15.99 9.38
C ALA A 470 -7.33 16.94 9.88
N LEU A 471 -6.07 16.78 9.45
CA LEU A 471 -4.99 17.71 9.83
C LEU A 471 -5.20 19.12 9.28
N PHE A 472 -5.88 19.25 8.14
CA PHE A 472 -6.16 20.56 7.52
C PHE A 472 -7.38 21.26 8.14
N LEU A 473 -8.16 20.58 8.99
CA LEU A 473 -9.30 21.18 9.68
C LEU A 473 -8.84 21.92 10.94
N GLY A 474 -9.09 23.23 11.02
CA GLY A 474 -8.75 24.04 12.20
C GLY A 474 -9.39 23.51 13.50
N SER A 475 -10.55 22.84 13.41
CA SER A 475 -11.21 22.19 14.56
C SER A 475 -10.42 21.02 15.15
N THR A 476 -9.51 20.41 14.37
CA THR A 476 -8.63 19.32 14.85
C THR A 476 -7.61 19.84 15.88
N TRP A 477 -7.22 21.10 15.80
CA TRP A 477 -6.18 21.71 16.62
C TRP A 477 -6.72 22.51 17.81
N ARG A 478 -8.05 22.77 17.84
CA ARG A 478 -8.73 23.46 18.95
C ARG A 478 -9.27 22.43 19.94
N ASP A 479 -9.19 22.74 21.25
CA ASP A 479 -9.74 21.89 22.32
C ASP A 479 -11.26 21.92 22.35
#